data_66a725b99be16369cf422f11773d302b
#
_entry.id   66a725b99be16369cf422f11773d302b
#
_cell.length_a   1.000
_cell.length_b   1.000
_cell.length_c   1.000
_cell.angle_alpha   90.00
_cell.angle_beta   90.00
_cell.angle_gamma   90.00
#
_symmetry.space_group_name_H-M   'P 1'
#
loop_
_entity.id
_entity.type
_entity.pdbx_description
1 polymer ?
#
loop_
_entity_poly.entity_id
_entity_poly.type
_entity_poly.pdbx_seq_one_letter_code
_entity_poly.pdbx_strand_id
1 'polypeptide(L)'
;MRQSRNLTRRDLLKGAAAIGLAAPYIVSASALGAEGRPAPSNRNTVGFIGVGGQGTDRNLRGFLSQPDAQCVAVCDVDPANRENAKSMTERHYSREMADGTYKGCAAYNDFRDLLNRADLDSICISTPDHWHALMSLMAIRAGKDVICEKPTVTVQEGRMVADAVARHGTVFQTATEDRSIAVYHRMAELVRNGRVGKLQRIIVGLPSGPGQPGDPTPRPVPEGFDYDLWLGPAQWAPYCPGRTHFNFRWITDYSGGMLPDWGCHLFDTAQWANDTERTGPVEVEGTGKRHAGGLYDTFYEFNLKYRYASGVEMLVESTGPAIHFEGSEGWVGNKGWCAPVQASSKEILESKIGPSEIHLFTCPAAEHRNFLDCVKTRRDPYFPAEVGHRVATISHIGNIAMELGRKMKWDPAAEQFPGEAEANRYLARAMRSPWHL
;
A
#
# COMPACT_ATOMS: atom_id res chain seq x y z
N MET A 1 33.15 -64.44 47.09
CA MET A 1 33.98 -63.52 46.30
C MET A 1 33.11 -62.82 45.26
N ARG A 2 32.85 -61.51 45.47
CA ARG A 2 32.13 -60.67 44.52
C ARG A 2 33.16 -60.03 43.60
N GLN A 3 33.14 -60.36 42.30
CA GLN A 3 33.97 -59.70 41.30
C GLN A 3 33.43 -58.30 41.05
N SER A 4 34.25 -57.31 41.34
CA SER A 4 34.02 -55.93 40.98
C SER A 4 34.21 -55.78 39.46
N ARG A 5 33.14 -55.54 38.74
CA ARG A 5 33.24 -55.14 37.31
C ARG A 5 33.78 -53.70 37.27
N ASN A 6 34.97 -53.53 36.76
CA ASN A 6 35.49 -52.19 36.38
C ASN A 6 34.73 -51.63 35.21
N LEU A 7 34.01 -50.54 35.45
CA LEU A 7 33.37 -49.77 34.37
C LEU A 7 34.43 -49.19 33.43
N THR A 8 34.33 -49.46 32.16
CA THR A 8 35.25 -48.91 31.15
C THR A 8 34.80 -47.49 30.73
N ARG A 9 35.75 -46.65 30.23
CA ARG A 9 35.43 -45.33 29.65
C ARG A 9 34.27 -45.41 28.60
N ARG A 10 34.17 -46.52 27.88
CA ARG A 10 33.14 -46.77 26.88
C ARG A 10 31.77 -46.99 27.48
N ASP A 11 31.70 -47.62 28.68
CA ASP A 11 30.44 -47.82 29.41
C ASP A 11 29.94 -46.53 30.02
N LEU A 12 30.85 -45.66 30.46
CA LEU A 12 30.53 -44.30 30.94
C LEU A 12 30.00 -43.39 29.80
N LEU A 13 30.62 -43.44 28.62
CA LEU A 13 30.16 -42.69 27.47
C LEU A 13 28.82 -43.18 26.92
N LYS A 14 28.56 -44.48 26.95
CA LYS A 14 27.24 -45.03 26.58
C LYS A 14 26.16 -44.65 27.58
N GLY A 15 26.47 -44.59 28.88
CA GLY A 15 25.56 -44.11 29.91
C GLY A 15 25.24 -42.60 29.76
N ALA A 16 26.26 -41.78 29.49
CA ALA A 16 26.09 -40.35 29.26
C ALA A 16 25.28 -40.04 27.99
N ALA A 17 25.48 -40.82 26.90
CA ALA A 17 24.69 -40.66 25.68
C ALA A 17 23.21 -41.08 25.87
N ALA A 18 22.94 -42.09 26.71
CA ALA A 18 21.58 -42.52 27.01
C ALA A 18 20.82 -41.52 27.91
N ILE A 19 21.53 -40.81 28.81
CA ILE A 19 20.93 -39.76 29.65
C ILE A 19 20.64 -38.49 28.85
N GLY A 20 21.48 -38.15 27.85
CA GLY A 20 21.25 -37.02 26.98
C GLY A 20 20.02 -37.16 26.04
N LEU A 21 19.62 -38.41 25.74
CA LEU A 21 18.45 -38.70 24.92
C LEU A 21 17.14 -38.84 25.73
N ALA A 22 17.21 -38.87 27.06
CA ALA A 22 16.06 -39.07 27.94
C ALA A 22 15.66 -37.81 28.72
N ALA A 23 16.34 -36.68 28.54
CA ALA A 23 15.88 -35.42 29.12
C ALA A 23 14.62 -34.97 28.39
N PRO A 24 13.48 -34.81 29.06
CA PRO A 24 12.31 -34.24 28.41
C PRO A 24 12.68 -32.84 27.92
N TYR A 25 12.56 -32.60 26.61
CA TYR A 25 12.63 -31.26 26.06
C TYR A 25 11.41 -30.50 26.61
N ILE A 26 11.63 -29.68 27.62
CA ILE A 26 10.61 -28.75 28.12
C ILE A 26 10.52 -27.63 27.09
N VAL A 27 9.59 -27.77 26.12
CA VAL A 27 9.25 -26.70 25.23
C VAL A 27 8.38 -25.71 26.00
N SER A 28 8.82 -24.45 26.12
CA SER A 28 8.03 -23.43 26.82
C SER A 28 6.65 -23.30 26.18
N ALA A 29 5.60 -23.03 26.95
CA ALA A 29 4.24 -22.83 26.45
C ALA A 29 4.19 -21.71 25.43
N SER A 30 5.02 -20.67 25.55
CA SER A 30 5.19 -19.58 24.58
C SER A 30 5.73 -20.05 23.22
N ALA A 31 6.56 -21.10 23.19
CA ALA A 31 7.06 -21.69 21.94
C ALA A 31 6.00 -22.57 21.23
N LEU A 32 4.98 -23.00 21.98
CA LEU A 32 3.87 -23.82 21.48
C LEU A 32 2.62 -22.99 21.11
N GLY A 33 2.66 -21.67 21.30
CA GLY A 33 1.53 -20.80 21.01
C GLY A 33 0.48 -20.75 22.12
N ALA A 34 0.88 -20.35 23.33
CA ALA A 34 -0.02 -20.15 24.46
C ALA A 34 -0.64 -18.74 24.48
N GLU A 35 -1.75 -18.57 25.22
CA GLU A 35 -2.42 -17.29 25.50
C GLU A 35 -2.94 -16.56 24.25
N GLY A 36 -3.43 -17.29 23.23
CA GLY A 36 -4.03 -16.72 22.02
C GLY A 36 -3.02 -16.21 20.99
N ARG A 37 -1.71 -16.38 21.20
CA ARG A 37 -0.66 -16.08 20.22
C ARG A 37 -0.17 -17.36 19.55
N PRO A 38 -0.02 -17.37 18.20
CA PRO A 38 0.59 -18.47 17.47
C PRO A 38 2.04 -18.70 17.93
N ALA A 39 2.52 -19.95 17.78
CA ALA A 39 3.93 -20.27 17.96
C ALA A 39 4.82 -19.33 17.11
N PRO A 40 6.04 -18.99 17.54
CA PRO A 40 6.93 -18.11 16.79
C PRO A 40 7.14 -18.54 15.34
N SER A 41 7.22 -19.85 15.07
CA SER A 41 7.34 -20.42 13.73
C SER A 41 6.10 -20.21 12.83
N ASN A 42 4.97 -19.82 13.41
CA ASN A 42 3.71 -19.56 12.72
C ASN A 42 3.37 -18.05 12.63
N ARG A 43 4.30 -17.20 13.07
CA ARG A 43 4.17 -15.75 12.94
C ARG A 43 4.88 -15.28 11.69
N ASN A 44 4.28 -14.30 11.02
CA ASN A 44 4.93 -13.58 9.92
C ASN A 44 5.85 -12.50 10.50
N THR A 45 7.13 -12.53 10.17
CA THR A 45 8.09 -11.51 10.58
C THR A 45 8.08 -10.34 9.60
N VAL A 46 7.80 -9.14 10.10
CA VAL A 46 7.58 -7.95 9.28
C VAL A 46 8.66 -6.89 9.55
N GLY A 47 9.25 -6.38 8.47
CA GLY A 47 10.09 -5.19 8.46
C GLY A 47 9.33 -4.00 7.87
N PHE A 48 9.61 -2.79 8.39
CA PHE A 48 8.93 -1.56 7.99
C PHE A 48 9.92 -0.58 7.38
N ILE A 49 9.61 -0.04 6.19
CA ILE A 49 10.39 0.99 5.51
C ILE A 49 9.51 2.23 5.35
N GLY A 50 9.95 3.35 5.93
CA GLY A 50 9.15 4.56 6.06
C GLY A 50 8.19 4.46 7.25
N VAL A 51 8.63 4.98 8.41
CA VAL A 51 7.87 4.93 9.66
C VAL A 51 7.54 6.32 10.18
N GLY A 52 7.24 7.24 9.25
CA GLY A 52 6.58 8.52 9.53
C GLY A 52 5.12 8.33 9.95
N GLY A 53 4.28 9.39 9.80
CA GLY A 53 2.90 9.37 10.27
C GLY A 53 2.11 8.16 9.81
N GLN A 54 1.94 7.98 8.48
CA GLN A 54 1.19 6.84 7.92
C GLN A 54 1.82 5.49 8.29
N GLY A 55 3.15 5.38 8.16
CA GLY A 55 3.87 4.15 8.48
C GLY A 55 3.75 3.73 9.94
N THR A 56 3.74 4.67 10.88
CA THR A 56 3.65 4.40 12.32
C THR A 56 2.21 4.29 12.79
N ASP A 57 1.38 5.31 12.53
CA ASP A 57 0.06 5.43 13.14
C ASP A 57 -0.97 4.48 12.52
N ARG A 58 -0.79 4.12 11.27
CA ARG A 58 -1.65 3.16 10.61
C ARG A 58 -0.98 1.79 10.45
N ASN A 59 0.09 1.71 9.69
CA ASN A 59 0.63 0.41 9.27
C ASN A 59 1.30 -0.35 10.41
N LEU A 60 2.24 0.26 11.14
CA LEU A 60 2.90 -0.39 12.28
C LEU A 60 1.90 -0.78 13.38
N ARG A 61 0.98 0.13 13.76
CA ARG A 61 -0.08 -0.19 14.73
C ARG A 61 -1.01 -1.29 14.23
N GLY A 62 -1.36 -1.27 12.95
CA GLY A 62 -2.17 -2.29 12.31
C GLY A 62 -1.56 -3.68 12.42
N PHE A 63 -0.26 -3.82 12.15
CA PHE A 63 0.45 -5.09 12.32
C PHE A 63 0.69 -5.48 13.78
N LEU A 64 1.01 -4.54 14.66
CA LEU A 64 1.16 -4.80 16.09
C LEU A 64 -0.13 -5.36 16.73
N SER A 65 -1.28 -5.02 16.19
CA SER A 65 -2.58 -5.56 16.63
C SER A 65 -2.84 -7.00 16.20
N GLN A 66 -2.04 -7.55 15.26
CA GLN A 66 -2.23 -8.91 14.74
C GLN A 66 -1.41 -9.92 15.55
N PRO A 67 -2.05 -10.94 16.15
CA PRO A 67 -1.34 -11.90 17.04
C PRO A 67 -0.32 -12.78 16.30
N ASP A 68 -0.48 -12.93 14.99
CA ASP A 68 0.35 -13.75 14.10
C ASP A 68 1.34 -12.94 13.25
N ALA A 69 1.49 -11.64 13.53
CA ALA A 69 2.58 -10.81 13.03
C ALA A 69 3.62 -10.58 14.14
N GLN A 70 4.88 -10.47 13.76
CA GLN A 70 5.96 -10.05 14.62
C GLN A 70 6.78 -8.95 13.95
N CYS A 71 6.65 -7.72 14.45
CA CYS A 71 7.40 -6.58 13.95
C CYS A 71 8.82 -6.63 14.53
N VAL A 72 9.85 -6.76 13.69
CA VAL A 72 11.23 -7.01 14.15
C VAL A 72 12.26 -6.02 13.63
N ALA A 73 11.88 -5.14 12.70
CA ALA A 73 12.76 -4.15 12.13
C ALA A 73 11.99 -2.92 11.63
N VAL A 74 12.60 -1.75 11.80
CA VAL A 74 12.10 -0.47 11.26
C VAL A 74 13.24 0.24 10.52
N CYS A 75 12.88 0.98 9.47
CA CYS A 75 13.81 1.78 8.69
C CYS A 75 13.20 3.13 8.36
N ASP A 76 13.92 4.21 8.62
CA ASP A 76 13.57 5.55 8.18
C ASP A 76 14.85 6.38 8.10
N VAL A 77 14.92 7.28 7.15
CA VAL A 77 16.04 8.22 6.98
C VAL A 77 15.98 9.37 7.99
N ASP A 78 14.84 9.57 8.63
CA ASP A 78 14.66 10.50 9.75
C ASP A 78 14.85 9.75 11.07
N PRO A 79 15.89 10.12 11.87
CA PRO A 79 16.17 9.44 13.14
C PRO A 79 15.04 9.54 14.15
N ALA A 80 14.26 10.64 14.15
CA ALA A 80 13.15 10.81 15.08
C ALA A 80 12.02 9.83 14.79
N ASN A 81 11.65 9.66 13.51
CA ASN A 81 10.66 8.67 13.07
C ASN A 81 11.12 7.25 13.43
N ARG A 82 12.36 6.93 13.11
CA ARG A 82 12.97 5.62 13.35
C ARG A 82 12.96 5.22 14.82
N GLU A 83 13.42 6.11 15.70
CA GLU A 83 13.46 5.85 17.15
C GLU A 83 12.06 5.79 17.77
N ASN A 84 11.13 6.61 17.32
CA ASN A 84 9.73 6.54 17.76
C ASN A 84 9.09 5.19 17.42
N ALA A 85 9.24 4.72 16.18
CA ALA A 85 8.69 3.45 15.73
C ALA A 85 9.33 2.25 16.46
N LYS A 86 10.66 2.26 16.65
CA LYS A 86 11.38 1.27 17.45
C LYS A 86 10.85 1.21 18.88
N SER A 87 10.79 2.36 19.54
CA SER A 87 10.32 2.46 20.92
C SER A 87 8.86 2.01 21.07
N MET A 88 8.01 2.31 20.09
CA MET A 88 6.63 1.83 20.07
C MET A 88 6.57 0.31 19.98
N THR A 89 7.35 -0.28 19.08
CA THR A 89 7.43 -1.73 18.89
C THR A 89 7.92 -2.44 20.15
N GLU A 90 9.00 -1.95 20.76
CA GLU A 90 9.58 -2.54 21.97
C GLU A 90 8.67 -2.39 23.19
N ARG A 91 7.95 -1.26 23.31
CA ARG A 91 6.90 -1.13 24.35
C ARG A 91 5.77 -2.14 24.17
N HIS A 92 5.35 -2.40 22.94
CA HIS A 92 4.32 -3.39 22.64
C HIS A 92 4.76 -4.81 23.06
N TYR A 93 6.03 -5.17 22.79
CA TYR A 93 6.60 -6.49 23.13
C TYR A 93 7.38 -6.49 24.45
N SER A 94 7.12 -5.55 25.37
CA SER A 94 7.90 -5.40 26.61
C SER A 94 7.90 -6.66 27.49
N ARG A 95 6.79 -7.38 27.53
CA ARG A 95 6.69 -8.66 28.26
C ARG A 95 7.55 -9.74 27.60
N GLU A 96 7.46 -9.88 26.30
CA GLU A 96 8.24 -10.84 25.52
C GLU A 96 9.75 -10.53 25.52
N MET A 97 10.11 -9.25 25.67
CA MET A 97 11.50 -8.85 25.91
C MET A 97 11.98 -9.29 27.27
N ALA A 98 11.15 -9.14 28.32
CA ALA A 98 11.49 -9.51 29.67
C ALA A 98 11.65 -11.04 29.86
N ASP A 99 10.86 -11.82 29.12
CA ASP A 99 10.95 -13.29 29.14
C ASP A 99 11.94 -13.87 28.09
N GLY A 100 12.59 -13.01 27.29
CA GLY A 100 13.60 -13.38 26.29
C GLY A 100 13.05 -13.98 24.98
N THR A 101 11.74 -13.97 24.78
CA THR A 101 11.09 -14.52 23.57
C THR A 101 11.05 -13.52 22.41
N TYR A 102 11.28 -12.23 22.66
CA TYR A 102 11.49 -11.20 21.67
C TYR A 102 12.82 -10.48 21.90
N LYS A 103 13.66 -10.37 20.86
CA LYS A 103 15.04 -9.88 20.96
C LYS A 103 15.20 -8.38 20.71
N GLY A 104 14.10 -7.65 20.59
CA GLY A 104 14.09 -6.23 20.29
C GLY A 104 13.85 -5.92 18.80
N CYS A 105 13.56 -4.66 18.52
CA CYS A 105 13.36 -4.13 17.18
C CYS A 105 14.65 -3.51 16.65
N ALA A 106 15.17 -4.03 15.54
CA ALA A 106 16.32 -3.44 14.88
C ALA A 106 15.93 -2.14 14.14
N ALA A 107 16.80 -1.14 14.15
CA ALA A 107 16.58 0.15 13.48
C ALA A 107 17.64 0.42 12.42
N TYR A 108 17.21 0.78 11.21
CA TYR A 108 18.07 1.00 10.05
C TYR A 108 17.86 2.40 9.46
N ASN A 109 18.92 3.01 8.98
CA ASN A 109 18.85 4.21 8.16
C ASN A 109 18.64 3.86 6.68
N ASP A 110 19.37 2.85 6.22
CA ASP A 110 19.34 2.38 4.84
C ASP A 110 18.44 1.14 4.73
N PHE A 111 17.42 1.23 3.89
CA PHE A 111 16.46 0.14 3.68
C PHE A 111 17.10 -1.11 3.05
N ARG A 112 18.23 -0.98 2.35
CA ARG A 112 18.97 -2.10 1.78
C ARG A 112 19.51 -3.02 2.86
N ASP A 113 19.96 -2.47 3.98
CA ASP A 113 20.40 -3.26 5.14
C ASP A 113 19.24 -4.03 5.78
N LEU A 114 18.05 -3.43 5.82
CA LEU A 114 16.85 -4.12 6.29
C LEU A 114 16.46 -5.25 5.32
N LEU A 115 16.47 -5.03 4.01
CA LEU A 115 16.11 -6.03 3.01
C LEU A 115 17.08 -7.23 2.99
N ASN A 116 18.35 -7.05 3.38
CA ASN A 116 19.34 -8.11 3.48
C ASN A 116 19.09 -9.10 4.64
N ARG A 117 18.14 -8.83 5.52
CA ARG A 117 17.79 -9.74 6.63
C ARG A 117 17.08 -10.99 6.11
N ALA A 118 17.67 -12.15 6.42
CA ALA A 118 17.10 -13.45 6.04
C ALA A 118 15.89 -13.87 6.89
N ASP A 119 15.74 -13.28 8.07
CA ASP A 119 14.68 -13.59 9.03
C ASP A 119 13.38 -12.78 8.83
N LEU A 120 13.30 -11.95 7.80
CA LEU A 120 12.08 -11.25 7.42
C LEU A 120 11.30 -12.05 6.38
N ASP A 121 9.99 -12.23 6.63
CA ASP A 121 9.05 -12.82 5.68
C ASP A 121 8.44 -11.75 4.79
N SER A 122 8.09 -10.62 5.38
CA SER A 122 7.33 -9.56 4.70
C SER A 122 7.90 -8.17 4.98
N ILE A 123 7.64 -7.25 4.04
CA ILE A 123 8.01 -5.84 4.12
C ILE A 123 6.77 -4.97 3.98
N CYS A 124 6.61 -4.00 4.88
CA CYS A 124 5.65 -2.92 4.78
C CYS A 124 6.36 -1.64 4.34
N ILE A 125 5.95 -1.06 3.21
CA ILE A 125 6.55 0.14 2.62
C ILE A 125 5.57 1.31 2.75
N SER A 126 5.98 2.38 3.46
CA SER A 126 5.16 3.57 3.71
C SER A 126 6.00 4.86 3.55
N THR A 127 6.86 4.84 2.57
CA THR A 127 7.72 5.96 2.16
C THR A 127 6.93 7.00 1.34
N PRO A 128 7.52 8.12 0.91
CA PRO A 128 6.97 8.93 -0.16
C PRO A 128 6.84 8.15 -1.49
N ASP A 129 5.90 8.56 -2.34
CA ASP A 129 5.46 7.80 -3.53
C ASP A 129 6.60 7.44 -4.49
N HIS A 130 7.58 8.35 -4.65
CA HIS A 130 8.71 8.15 -5.58
C HIS A 130 9.62 6.97 -5.22
N TRP A 131 9.46 6.41 -4.04
CA TRP A 131 10.19 5.23 -3.58
C TRP A 131 9.40 3.92 -3.72
N HIS A 132 8.07 3.98 -3.80
CA HIS A 132 7.20 2.80 -3.71
C HIS A 132 7.58 1.71 -4.70
N ALA A 133 7.73 2.05 -5.98
CA ALA A 133 8.02 1.06 -7.02
C ALA A 133 9.42 0.44 -6.84
N LEU A 134 10.44 1.26 -6.64
CA LEU A 134 11.82 0.79 -6.54
C LEU A 134 12.03 -0.11 -5.32
N MET A 135 11.54 0.31 -4.15
CA MET A 135 11.63 -0.49 -2.92
C MET A 135 10.82 -1.78 -3.04
N SER A 136 9.63 -1.74 -3.64
CA SER A 136 8.82 -2.94 -3.90
C SER A 136 9.56 -3.93 -4.79
N LEU A 137 10.16 -3.48 -5.89
CA LEU A 137 10.94 -4.34 -6.78
C LEU A 137 12.14 -4.96 -6.09
N MET A 138 12.84 -4.20 -5.24
CA MET A 138 13.97 -4.73 -4.47
C MET A 138 13.52 -5.74 -3.41
N ALA A 139 12.42 -5.50 -2.72
CA ALA A 139 11.85 -6.43 -1.74
C ALA A 139 11.38 -7.74 -2.41
N ILE A 140 10.70 -7.66 -3.56
CA ILE A 140 10.26 -8.80 -4.36
C ILE A 140 11.47 -9.64 -4.81
N ARG A 141 12.52 -8.99 -5.33
CA ARG A 141 13.77 -9.67 -5.74
C ARG A 141 14.51 -10.32 -4.56
N ALA A 142 14.35 -9.77 -3.35
CA ALA A 142 14.86 -10.36 -2.10
C ALA A 142 13.96 -11.49 -1.54
N GLY A 143 12.90 -11.89 -2.28
CA GLY A 143 11.99 -12.98 -1.91
C GLY A 143 11.03 -12.65 -0.78
N LYS A 144 10.73 -11.37 -0.54
CA LYS A 144 9.83 -10.92 0.51
C LYS A 144 8.43 -10.68 -0.03
N ASP A 145 7.40 -11.03 0.74
CA ASP A 145 6.04 -10.56 0.50
C ASP A 145 5.92 -9.08 0.86
N VAL A 146 5.06 -8.34 0.18
CA VAL A 146 5.05 -6.88 0.27
C VAL A 146 3.65 -6.33 0.48
N ILE A 147 3.50 -5.45 1.43
CA ILE A 147 2.40 -4.48 1.48
C ILE A 147 2.99 -3.09 1.29
N CYS A 148 2.53 -2.37 0.28
CA CYS A 148 3.08 -1.07 -0.09
C CYS A 148 1.98 -0.02 -0.17
N GLU A 149 2.23 1.16 0.41
CA GLU A 149 1.36 2.32 0.24
C GLU A 149 1.23 2.71 -1.24
N LYS A 150 0.11 3.28 -1.56
CA LYS A 150 -0.24 3.85 -2.86
C LYS A 150 0.24 5.32 -2.95
N PRO A 151 0.33 5.87 -4.15
CA PRO A 151 0.36 5.28 -5.50
C PRO A 151 1.80 4.95 -5.96
N THR A 152 1.95 4.46 -7.18
CA THR A 152 3.19 4.63 -7.96
C THR A 152 3.20 6.00 -8.62
N VAL A 153 4.36 6.49 -9.10
CA VAL A 153 4.45 7.85 -9.69
C VAL A 153 4.25 7.84 -11.21
N THR A 154 4.47 6.71 -11.87
CA THR A 154 4.26 6.56 -13.32
C THR A 154 3.57 5.25 -13.67
N VAL A 155 3.00 5.19 -14.89
CA VAL A 155 2.42 3.95 -15.42
C VAL A 155 3.46 2.85 -15.53
N GLN A 156 4.66 3.16 -16.01
CA GLN A 156 5.76 2.20 -16.15
C GLN A 156 6.15 1.59 -14.79
N GLU A 157 6.27 2.40 -13.76
CA GLU A 157 6.59 1.92 -12.41
C GLU A 157 5.57 0.90 -11.90
N GLY A 158 4.28 1.22 -12.04
CA GLY A 158 3.21 0.31 -11.61
C GLY A 158 3.19 -0.99 -12.40
N ARG A 159 3.38 -0.94 -13.72
CA ARG A 159 3.46 -2.13 -14.58
C ARG A 159 4.64 -3.01 -14.19
N MET A 160 5.82 -2.43 -13.96
CA MET A 160 7.00 -3.19 -13.55
C MET A 160 6.81 -3.91 -12.22
N VAL A 161 6.13 -3.28 -11.26
CA VAL A 161 5.78 -3.92 -9.97
C VAL A 161 4.82 -5.08 -10.20
N ALA A 162 3.72 -4.88 -10.96
CA ALA A 162 2.75 -5.92 -11.24
C ALA A 162 3.37 -7.13 -11.96
N ASP A 163 4.23 -6.90 -12.95
CA ASP A 163 4.94 -7.94 -13.68
C ASP A 163 5.94 -8.69 -12.80
N ALA A 164 6.64 -7.99 -11.90
CA ALA A 164 7.55 -8.61 -10.94
C ALA A 164 6.80 -9.51 -9.95
N VAL A 165 5.66 -9.04 -9.43
CA VAL A 165 4.79 -9.83 -8.55
C VAL A 165 4.34 -11.12 -9.24
N ALA A 166 3.84 -11.03 -10.46
CA ALA A 166 3.43 -12.20 -11.24
C ALA A 166 4.58 -13.18 -11.52
N ARG A 167 5.77 -12.65 -11.83
CA ARG A 167 6.96 -13.45 -12.14
C ARG A 167 7.50 -14.20 -10.93
N HIS A 168 7.51 -13.56 -9.76
CA HIS A 168 8.10 -14.12 -8.54
C HIS A 168 7.10 -14.89 -7.68
N GLY A 169 5.79 -14.79 -7.96
CA GLY A 169 4.75 -15.39 -7.12
C GLY A 169 4.66 -14.75 -5.73
N THR A 170 5.02 -13.48 -5.63
CA THR A 170 5.00 -12.70 -4.39
C THR A 170 3.57 -12.36 -4.00
N VAL A 171 3.22 -12.45 -2.73
CA VAL A 171 2.00 -11.84 -2.23
C VAL A 171 2.24 -10.34 -2.10
N PHE A 172 1.53 -9.57 -2.91
CA PHE A 172 1.64 -8.11 -2.92
C PHE A 172 0.28 -7.45 -2.70
N GLN A 173 0.19 -6.61 -1.69
CA GLN A 173 -0.99 -5.80 -1.43
C GLN A 173 -0.67 -4.32 -1.57
N THR A 174 -1.46 -3.62 -2.39
CA THR A 174 -1.52 -2.16 -2.35
C THR A 174 -2.31 -1.76 -1.11
N ALA A 175 -1.75 -0.88 -0.29
CA ALA A 175 -2.37 -0.49 0.98
C ALA A 175 -3.46 0.57 0.75
N THR A 176 -4.70 0.12 0.74
CA THR A 176 -5.90 0.93 0.93
C THR A 176 -6.90 0.17 1.78
N GLU A 177 -7.67 0.89 2.57
CA GLU A 177 -8.69 0.30 3.45
C GLU A 177 -10.07 0.14 2.82
N ASP A 178 -10.33 0.76 1.68
CA ASP A 178 -11.67 0.95 1.12
C ASP A 178 -12.46 -0.35 1.02
N ARG A 179 -11.83 -1.42 0.57
CA ARG A 179 -12.47 -2.74 0.44
C ARG A 179 -12.77 -3.41 1.79
N SER A 180 -12.23 -2.86 2.89
CA SER A 180 -12.55 -3.27 4.27
C SER A 180 -13.66 -2.40 4.89
N ILE A 181 -14.03 -1.30 4.25
CA ILE A 181 -15.03 -0.35 4.75
C ILE A 181 -16.42 -0.71 4.23
N ALA A 182 -17.32 -1.03 5.14
CA ALA A 182 -18.66 -1.52 4.81
C ALA A 182 -19.46 -0.61 3.86
N VAL A 183 -19.26 0.72 3.93
CA VAL A 183 -19.94 1.70 3.07
C VAL A 183 -19.56 1.48 1.59
N TYR A 184 -18.27 1.36 1.29
CA TYR A 184 -17.80 1.18 -0.08
C TYR A 184 -18.11 -0.21 -0.62
N HIS A 185 -17.94 -1.24 0.20
CA HIS A 185 -18.34 -2.60 -0.13
C HIS A 185 -19.83 -2.66 -0.50
N ARG A 186 -20.68 -2.05 0.34
CA ARG A 186 -22.14 -2.03 0.10
C ARG A 186 -22.50 -1.33 -1.20
N MET A 187 -21.90 -0.17 -1.50
CA MET A 187 -22.16 0.54 -2.75
C MET A 187 -21.75 -0.29 -3.97
N ALA A 188 -20.53 -0.88 -3.93
CA ALA A 188 -20.04 -1.72 -5.01
C ALA A 188 -20.96 -2.93 -5.25
N GLU A 189 -21.41 -3.64 -4.21
CA GLU A 189 -22.35 -4.77 -4.35
C GLU A 189 -23.70 -4.36 -4.92
N LEU A 190 -24.26 -3.22 -4.50
CA LEU A 190 -25.54 -2.73 -5.05
C LEU A 190 -25.42 -2.44 -6.55
N VAL A 191 -24.32 -1.81 -6.98
CA VAL A 191 -24.07 -1.51 -8.39
C VAL A 191 -23.85 -2.81 -9.20
N ARG A 192 -22.97 -3.71 -8.70
CA ARG A 192 -22.64 -4.98 -9.35
C ARG A 192 -23.86 -5.89 -9.52
N ASN A 193 -24.81 -5.81 -8.63
CA ASN A 193 -26.07 -6.57 -8.68
C ASN A 193 -27.20 -5.82 -9.39
N GLY A 194 -26.90 -4.72 -10.10
CA GLY A 194 -27.86 -4.01 -10.95
C GLY A 194 -28.95 -3.25 -10.21
N ARG A 195 -28.78 -2.92 -8.91
CA ARG A 195 -29.81 -2.23 -8.13
C ARG A 195 -30.09 -0.80 -8.60
N VAL A 196 -29.18 -0.22 -9.36
CA VAL A 196 -29.34 1.10 -10.01
C VAL A 196 -29.74 0.98 -11.49
N GLY A 197 -30.00 -0.23 -11.98
CA GLY A 197 -30.15 -0.52 -13.40
C GLY A 197 -28.79 -0.53 -14.11
N LYS A 198 -28.77 -0.21 -15.41
CA LYS A 198 -27.52 -0.12 -16.17
C LYS A 198 -26.72 1.10 -15.72
N LEU A 199 -25.51 0.89 -15.21
CA LEU A 199 -24.61 1.98 -14.80
C LEU A 199 -24.31 2.90 -16.00
N GLN A 200 -24.43 4.20 -15.80
CA GLN A 200 -24.23 5.24 -16.84
C GLN A 200 -23.14 6.21 -16.45
N ARG A 201 -23.08 6.61 -15.17
CA ARG A 201 -22.15 7.61 -14.68
C ARG A 201 -21.63 7.28 -13.30
N ILE A 202 -20.35 7.62 -13.07
CA ILE A 202 -19.68 7.60 -11.77
C ILE A 202 -19.23 9.03 -11.50
N ILE A 203 -19.48 9.57 -10.33
CA ILE A 203 -19.03 10.90 -9.91
C ILE A 203 -18.14 10.72 -8.70
N VAL A 204 -16.89 11.19 -8.80
CA VAL A 204 -15.87 11.09 -7.76
C VAL A 204 -15.47 12.50 -7.34
N GLY A 205 -15.74 12.83 -6.09
CA GLY A 205 -15.19 14.02 -5.44
C GLY A 205 -13.87 13.66 -4.75
N LEU A 206 -12.85 14.49 -4.91
CA LEU A 206 -11.56 14.35 -4.23
C LEU A 206 -11.22 15.65 -3.51
N PRO A 207 -10.36 15.62 -2.46
CA PRO A 207 -9.89 16.86 -1.84
C PRO A 207 -9.08 17.72 -2.81
N SER A 208 -9.08 19.02 -2.58
CA SER A 208 -8.14 19.94 -3.24
C SER A 208 -6.74 19.82 -2.63
N GLY A 209 -5.72 20.17 -3.40
CA GLY A 209 -4.38 20.41 -2.88
C GLY A 209 -4.28 21.73 -2.09
N PRO A 210 -3.08 22.11 -1.61
CA PRO A 210 -2.89 23.31 -0.83
C PRO A 210 -3.16 24.57 -1.66
N GLY A 211 -3.88 25.53 -1.08
CA GLY A 211 -4.14 26.82 -1.70
C GLY A 211 -2.93 27.78 -1.71
N GLN A 212 -1.80 27.38 -1.09
CA GLN A 212 -0.55 28.14 -1.05
C GLN A 212 0.54 27.43 -1.86
N PRO A 213 1.42 28.20 -2.55
CA PRO A 213 2.41 27.64 -3.46
C PRO A 213 3.62 26.97 -2.78
N GLY A 214 3.69 26.95 -1.46
CA GLY A 214 4.84 26.47 -0.69
C GLY A 214 6.09 27.37 -0.80
N ASP A 215 6.93 27.34 0.24
CA ASP A 215 8.18 28.10 0.30
C ASP A 215 9.36 27.26 -0.20
N PRO A 216 10.00 27.66 -1.32
CA PRO A 216 11.18 26.97 -1.87
C PRO A 216 12.49 27.36 -1.18
N THR A 217 12.48 28.27 -0.18
CA THR A 217 13.70 28.82 0.41
C THR A 217 14.58 27.72 1.01
N PRO A 218 15.83 27.54 0.55
CA PRO A 218 16.71 26.52 1.05
C PRO A 218 17.05 26.71 2.53
N ARG A 219 17.16 25.59 3.26
CA ARG A 219 17.60 25.56 4.65
C ARG A 219 18.66 24.48 4.82
N PRO A 220 19.46 24.53 5.89
CA PRO A 220 20.33 23.41 6.26
C PRO A 220 19.50 22.15 6.47
N VAL A 221 20.04 21.01 6.03
CA VAL A 221 19.46 19.70 6.34
C VAL A 221 19.47 19.50 7.86
N PRO A 222 18.37 19.05 8.49
CA PRO A 222 18.37 18.72 9.92
C PRO A 222 19.45 17.69 10.26
N GLU A 223 20.02 17.83 11.45
CA GLU A 223 21.06 16.90 11.92
C GLU A 223 20.54 15.45 11.96
N GLY A 224 21.31 14.54 11.39
CA GLY A 224 21.00 13.11 11.31
C GLY A 224 19.97 12.72 10.27
N PHE A 225 19.33 13.68 9.58
CA PHE A 225 18.39 13.37 8.49
C PHE A 225 19.17 13.07 7.20
N ASP A 226 19.04 11.84 6.69
CA ASP A 226 19.67 11.43 5.42
C ASP A 226 18.87 11.92 4.21
N TYR A 227 19.06 13.20 3.90
CA TYR A 227 18.30 13.86 2.83
C TYR A 227 18.65 13.33 1.44
N ASP A 228 19.87 12.88 1.19
CA ASP A 228 20.24 12.31 -0.09
C ASP A 228 19.50 10.99 -0.35
N LEU A 229 19.44 10.13 0.66
CA LEU A 229 18.66 8.89 0.58
C LEU A 229 17.14 9.18 0.59
N TRP A 230 16.68 10.26 1.25
CA TRP A 230 15.28 10.69 1.14
C TRP A 230 14.91 11.06 -0.29
N LEU A 231 15.76 11.84 -0.99
CA LEU A 231 15.57 12.18 -2.40
C LEU A 231 15.60 10.94 -3.29
N GLY A 232 16.56 10.04 -3.06
CA GLY A 232 16.67 8.76 -3.76
C GLY A 232 16.64 8.90 -5.28
N PRO A 233 15.62 8.27 -5.95
CA PRO A 233 15.50 8.30 -7.41
C PRO A 233 15.00 9.62 -7.98
N ALA A 234 14.47 10.53 -7.15
CA ALA A 234 14.03 11.85 -7.59
C ALA A 234 15.24 12.76 -7.92
N GLN A 235 14.97 13.78 -8.73
CA GLN A 235 16.04 14.75 -9.09
C GLN A 235 16.56 15.46 -7.85
N TRP A 236 17.85 15.79 -7.86
CA TRP A 236 18.45 16.52 -6.75
C TRP A 236 17.86 17.92 -6.63
N ALA A 237 17.51 18.31 -5.42
CA ALA A 237 17.04 19.65 -5.10
C ALA A 237 17.53 20.04 -3.69
N PRO A 238 17.78 21.34 -3.42
CA PRO A 238 18.20 21.77 -2.10
C PRO A 238 17.08 21.50 -1.07
N TYR A 239 17.49 21.21 0.15
CA TYR A 239 16.52 20.97 1.24
C TYR A 239 15.76 22.25 1.57
N CYS A 240 14.44 22.10 1.73
CA CYS A 240 13.57 23.07 2.41
C CYS A 240 12.48 22.31 3.18
N PRO A 241 11.98 22.82 4.32
CA PRO A 241 10.98 22.10 5.14
C PRO A 241 9.68 21.80 4.40
N GLY A 242 9.31 22.65 3.44
CA GLY A 242 8.11 22.44 2.63
C GLY A 242 8.19 21.28 1.64
N ARG A 243 9.37 20.65 1.45
CA ARG A 243 9.59 19.60 0.46
C ARG A 243 9.36 18.21 1.03
N THR A 244 9.66 18.01 2.30
CA THR A 244 9.73 16.70 2.95
C THR A 244 8.48 16.35 3.76
N HIS A 245 8.45 15.15 4.35
CA HIS A 245 7.36 14.62 5.15
C HIS A 245 6.02 14.67 4.41
N PHE A 246 4.96 15.17 4.99
CA PHE A 246 3.62 15.20 4.38
C PHE A 246 3.57 15.94 3.03
N ASN A 247 4.41 16.98 2.87
CA ASN A 247 4.34 17.92 1.75
C ASN A 247 4.93 17.40 0.43
N PHE A 248 5.61 16.25 0.43
CA PHE A 248 6.13 15.64 -0.81
C PHE A 248 5.03 15.50 -1.88
N ARG A 249 3.79 15.34 -1.45
CA ARG A 249 2.60 15.17 -2.30
C ARG A 249 2.40 16.26 -3.33
N TRP A 250 2.90 17.47 -3.04
CA TRP A 250 2.67 18.66 -3.84
C TRP A 250 3.74 18.92 -4.89
N ILE A 251 4.71 18.02 -5.03
CA ILE A 251 5.87 18.17 -5.91
C ILE A 251 5.92 16.98 -6.87
N THR A 252 5.87 17.28 -8.18
CA THR A 252 5.73 16.28 -9.24
C THR A 252 6.89 15.30 -9.32
N ASP A 253 8.09 15.68 -8.85
CA ASP A 253 9.23 14.76 -8.73
C ASP A 253 9.00 13.64 -7.70
N TYR A 254 8.10 13.85 -6.73
CA TYR A 254 7.88 12.90 -5.63
C TYR A 254 6.49 12.25 -5.64
N SER A 255 5.49 12.92 -6.23
CA SER A 255 4.09 12.48 -6.23
C SER A 255 3.31 13.11 -7.38
N GLY A 256 2.09 12.72 -7.59
CA GLY A 256 1.17 13.30 -8.58
C GLY A 256 0.12 14.24 -7.99
N GLY A 257 0.23 14.64 -6.72
CA GLY A 257 -0.77 15.48 -6.03
C GLY A 257 -1.96 14.73 -5.49
N MET A 258 -3.05 15.45 -5.22
CA MET A 258 -4.29 14.88 -4.68
C MET A 258 -4.95 13.89 -5.61
N LEU A 259 -4.79 14.04 -6.92
CA LEU A 259 -5.44 13.14 -7.87
C LEU A 259 -5.00 11.68 -7.69
N PRO A 260 -3.71 11.30 -7.62
CA PRO A 260 -3.33 9.93 -7.27
C PRO A 260 -3.43 9.64 -5.77
N ASP A 261 -3.14 10.58 -4.87
CA ASP A 261 -3.12 10.32 -3.42
C ASP A 261 -4.51 9.85 -2.93
N TRP A 262 -5.56 10.62 -3.19
CA TRP A 262 -6.94 10.27 -2.84
C TRP A 262 -7.67 9.48 -3.93
N GLY A 263 -7.26 9.65 -5.20
CA GLY A 263 -7.84 8.92 -6.30
C GLY A 263 -7.68 7.41 -6.16
N CYS A 264 -6.54 6.92 -5.64
CA CYS A 264 -6.34 5.49 -5.41
C CYS A 264 -7.38 4.87 -4.47
N HIS A 265 -7.97 5.63 -3.56
CA HIS A 265 -9.08 5.17 -2.73
C HIS A 265 -10.39 5.06 -3.54
N LEU A 266 -10.86 6.18 -4.08
CA LEU A 266 -12.18 6.23 -4.68
C LEU A 266 -12.23 5.68 -6.11
N PHE A 267 -11.11 5.69 -6.85
CA PHE A 267 -11.02 5.01 -8.15
C PHE A 267 -11.00 3.49 -7.99
N ASP A 268 -10.45 2.96 -6.90
CA ASP A 268 -10.61 1.54 -6.60
C ASP A 268 -12.08 1.17 -6.41
N THR A 269 -12.80 1.93 -5.59
CA THR A 269 -14.25 1.74 -5.39
C THR A 269 -15.02 1.88 -6.72
N ALA A 270 -14.66 2.85 -7.56
CA ALA A 270 -15.26 3.05 -8.88
C ALA A 270 -15.02 1.85 -9.82
N GLN A 271 -13.78 1.38 -9.93
CA GLN A 271 -13.41 0.22 -10.75
C GLN A 271 -14.07 -1.07 -10.26
N TRP A 272 -14.12 -1.26 -8.94
CA TRP A 272 -14.72 -2.42 -8.28
C TRP A 272 -16.24 -2.51 -8.55
N ALA A 273 -16.93 -1.38 -8.41
CA ALA A 273 -18.36 -1.28 -8.71
C ALA A 273 -18.66 -1.41 -10.22
N ASN A 274 -17.78 -0.92 -11.10
CA ASN A 274 -17.95 -0.95 -12.55
C ASN A 274 -17.47 -2.26 -13.21
N ASP A 275 -16.96 -3.22 -12.46
CA ASP A 275 -16.36 -4.47 -12.98
C ASP A 275 -15.20 -4.25 -13.96
N THR A 276 -14.34 -3.26 -13.66
CA THR A 276 -13.25 -2.85 -14.54
C THR A 276 -11.86 -2.88 -13.87
N GLU A 277 -11.72 -3.63 -12.79
CA GLU A 277 -10.52 -3.65 -11.94
C GLU A 277 -9.22 -4.02 -12.67
N ARG A 278 -9.31 -4.82 -13.75
CA ARG A 278 -8.16 -5.27 -14.55
C ARG A 278 -8.05 -4.58 -15.91
N THR A 279 -8.76 -3.48 -16.08
CA THR A 279 -8.74 -2.63 -17.26
C THR A 279 -8.84 -1.16 -16.85
N GLY A 280 -9.39 -0.29 -17.68
CA GLY A 280 -9.54 1.12 -17.34
C GLY A 280 -10.37 1.88 -18.37
N PRO A 281 -10.43 3.22 -18.24
CA PRO A 281 -11.07 4.07 -19.23
C PRO A 281 -10.32 4.02 -20.57
N VAL A 282 -11.03 4.35 -21.65
CA VAL A 282 -10.49 4.39 -23.04
C VAL A 282 -10.33 5.82 -23.58
N GLU A 283 -10.87 6.79 -22.85
CA GLU A 283 -10.71 8.23 -23.17
C GLU A 283 -10.55 9.01 -21.86
N VAL A 284 -9.78 10.09 -21.91
CA VAL A 284 -9.59 11.04 -20.83
C VAL A 284 -9.49 12.47 -21.35
N GLU A 285 -10.12 13.40 -20.67
CA GLU A 285 -9.99 14.84 -20.84
C GLU A 285 -10.13 15.55 -19.49
N GLY A 286 -9.53 16.72 -19.36
CA GLY A 286 -9.69 17.49 -18.14
C GLY A 286 -8.89 18.77 -18.10
N THR A 287 -9.14 19.55 -17.05
CA THR A 287 -8.46 20.80 -16.75
C THR A 287 -8.05 20.81 -15.28
N GLY A 288 -6.97 21.48 -14.96
CA GLY A 288 -6.48 21.63 -13.61
C GLY A 288 -5.87 23.00 -13.38
N LYS A 289 -5.76 23.39 -12.09
CA LYS A 289 -5.07 24.61 -11.67
C LYS A 289 -3.78 24.27 -10.97
N ARG A 290 -2.72 25.00 -11.31
CA ARG A 290 -1.41 24.97 -10.65
C ARG A 290 -1.03 26.34 -10.14
N HIS A 291 -0.15 26.38 -9.16
CA HIS A 291 0.48 27.63 -8.74
C HIS A 291 1.43 28.14 -9.86
N ALA A 292 1.42 29.45 -10.10
CA ALA A 292 2.30 30.07 -11.09
C ALA A 292 3.78 30.12 -10.65
N GLY A 293 4.08 29.75 -9.42
CA GLY A 293 5.44 29.73 -8.85
C GLY A 293 5.40 29.18 -7.43
N GLY A 294 6.56 29.15 -6.77
CA GLY A 294 6.73 28.53 -5.46
C GLY A 294 7.29 27.12 -5.55
N LEU A 295 7.07 26.33 -4.51
CA LEU A 295 7.60 24.98 -4.38
C LEU A 295 6.66 23.92 -4.96
N TYR A 296 5.35 24.15 -4.87
CA TYR A 296 4.32 23.15 -5.20
C TYR A 296 3.88 23.31 -6.65
N ASP A 297 4.03 22.25 -7.43
CA ASP A 297 3.82 22.23 -8.88
C ASP A 297 2.80 21.18 -9.37
N THR A 298 2.20 20.39 -8.44
CA THR A 298 1.08 19.52 -8.79
C THR A 298 -0.21 20.30 -9.00
N PHE A 299 -1.21 19.71 -9.66
CA PHE A 299 -2.53 20.33 -9.76
C PHE A 299 -3.22 20.32 -8.39
N TYR A 300 -3.63 21.49 -7.89
CA TYR A 300 -4.32 21.61 -6.60
C TYR A 300 -5.85 21.61 -6.72
N GLU A 301 -6.39 21.95 -7.88
CA GLU A 301 -7.80 21.76 -8.27
C GLU A 301 -7.85 21.13 -9.66
N PHE A 302 -8.86 20.31 -9.91
CA PHE A 302 -9.04 19.62 -11.19
C PHE A 302 -10.50 19.28 -11.44
N ASN A 303 -10.82 19.17 -12.76
CA ASN A 303 -12.05 18.62 -13.28
C ASN A 303 -11.68 17.71 -14.46
N LEU A 304 -12.03 16.42 -14.34
CA LEU A 304 -11.65 15.39 -15.29
C LEU A 304 -12.87 14.58 -15.70
N LYS A 305 -12.86 14.13 -16.95
CA LYS A 305 -13.84 13.21 -17.50
C LYS A 305 -13.11 12.02 -18.13
N TYR A 306 -13.48 10.85 -17.70
CA TYR A 306 -13.05 9.58 -18.24
C TYR A 306 -14.23 8.87 -18.90
N ARG A 307 -13.95 8.05 -19.93
CA ARG A 307 -14.96 7.22 -20.57
C ARG A 307 -14.47 5.79 -20.66
N TYR A 308 -15.27 4.85 -20.23
CA TYR A 308 -15.03 3.43 -20.36
C TYR A 308 -15.57 2.87 -21.68
N ALA A 309 -15.04 1.71 -22.11
CA ALA A 309 -15.47 1.04 -23.34
C ALA A 309 -16.97 0.65 -23.32
N SER A 310 -17.54 0.41 -22.12
CA SER A 310 -18.97 0.17 -21.90
C SER A 310 -19.86 1.39 -22.17
N GLY A 311 -19.27 2.58 -22.33
CA GLY A 311 -19.96 3.87 -22.42
C GLY A 311 -20.18 4.57 -21.07
N VAL A 312 -19.83 3.95 -19.95
CA VAL A 312 -19.88 4.58 -18.63
C VAL A 312 -18.92 5.77 -18.61
N GLU A 313 -19.39 6.91 -18.09
CA GLU A 313 -18.57 8.10 -17.88
C GLU A 313 -18.21 8.22 -16.40
N MET A 314 -16.95 8.56 -16.10
CA MET A 314 -16.53 8.92 -14.74
C MET A 314 -16.10 10.39 -14.73
N LEU A 315 -16.77 11.19 -13.88
CA LEU A 315 -16.45 12.60 -13.65
C LEU A 315 -15.69 12.70 -12.31
N VAL A 316 -14.61 13.48 -12.32
CA VAL A 316 -13.75 13.64 -11.14
C VAL A 316 -13.53 15.11 -10.86
N GLU A 317 -13.84 15.57 -9.66
CA GLU A 317 -13.82 16.98 -9.29
C GLU A 317 -13.18 17.19 -7.90
N SER A 318 -12.56 18.37 -7.71
CA SER A 318 -12.00 18.79 -6.42
C SER A 318 -13.09 19.34 -5.50
N THR A 319 -13.98 18.47 -4.99
CA THR A 319 -15.16 18.84 -4.20
C THR A 319 -15.19 18.22 -2.80
N GLY A 320 -14.13 17.47 -2.43
CA GLY A 320 -14.07 16.67 -1.21
C GLY A 320 -14.40 15.19 -1.44
N PRO A 321 -13.95 14.28 -0.55
CA PRO A 321 -13.95 12.85 -0.81
C PRO A 321 -15.36 12.24 -0.75
N ALA A 322 -15.98 12.00 -1.91
CA ALA A 322 -17.29 11.40 -2.07
C ALA A 322 -17.35 10.55 -3.34
N ILE A 323 -18.25 9.58 -3.41
CA ILE A 323 -18.48 8.80 -4.62
C ILE A 323 -19.97 8.56 -4.84
N HIS A 324 -20.40 8.61 -6.11
CA HIS A 324 -21.79 8.48 -6.51
C HIS A 324 -21.89 7.71 -7.82
N PHE A 325 -22.80 6.76 -7.89
CA PHE A 325 -23.06 5.89 -9.04
C PHE A 325 -24.48 6.11 -9.55
N GLU A 326 -24.63 6.54 -10.81
CA GLU A 326 -25.91 6.79 -11.48
C GLU A 326 -26.16 5.73 -12.54
N GLY A 327 -27.29 5.07 -12.45
CA GLY A 327 -27.76 4.11 -13.45
C GLY A 327 -29.08 4.51 -14.07
N SER A 328 -29.60 3.64 -14.93
CA SER A 328 -30.88 3.88 -15.66
C SER A 328 -32.12 3.86 -14.75
N GLU A 329 -32.04 3.30 -13.54
CA GLU A 329 -33.16 3.10 -12.63
C GLU A 329 -32.99 3.79 -11.27
N GLY A 330 -31.87 4.47 -11.07
CA GLY A 330 -31.61 5.20 -9.83
C GLY A 330 -30.13 5.41 -9.57
N TRP A 331 -29.80 5.77 -8.35
CA TRP A 331 -28.43 6.03 -7.94
C TRP A 331 -28.15 5.53 -6.52
N VAL A 332 -26.85 5.32 -6.24
CA VAL A 332 -26.30 5.05 -4.90
C VAL A 332 -25.00 5.81 -4.73
N GLY A 333 -24.73 6.32 -3.52
CA GLY A 333 -23.51 7.08 -3.26
C GLY A 333 -23.37 7.49 -1.81
N ASN A 334 -22.37 8.31 -1.51
CA ASN A 334 -22.19 8.98 -0.23
C ASN A 334 -21.82 10.46 -0.42
N LYS A 335 -21.81 11.22 0.69
CA LYS A 335 -21.52 12.68 0.67
C LYS A 335 -20.22 13.06 1.39
N GLY A 336 -19.36 12.09 1.67
CA GLY A 336 -18.10 12.30 2.36
C GLY A 336 -17.39 10.99 2.64
N TRP A 337 -16.13 11.06 3.02
CA TRP A 337 -15.34 9.88 3.38
C TRP A 337 -16.01 9.07 4.48
N CYS A 338 -16.26 7.78 4.22
CA CYS A 338 -16.96 6.86 5.12
C CYS A 338 -18.37 7.31 5.55
N ALA A 339 -18.95 8.35 4.93
CA ALA A 339 -20.31 8.77 5.23
C ALA A 339 -21.32 7.69 4.86
N PRO A 340 -22.48 7.61 5.55
CA PRO A 340 -23.49 6.60 5.27
C PRO A 340 -23.93 6.57 3.80
N VAL A 341 -24.19 5.37 3.31
CA VAL A 341 -24.74 5.15 1.96
C VAL A 341 -26.11 5.83 1.83
N GLN A 342 -26.31 6.51 0.73
CA GLN A 342 -27.57 7.10 0.29
C GLN A 342 -27.96 6.53 -1.07
N ALA A 343 -29.23 6.51 -1.39
CA ALA A 343 -29.74 6.06 -2.67
C ALA A 343 -30.96 6.89 -3.11
N SER A 344 -31.32 6.82 -4.40
CA SER A 344 -32.48 7.51 -4.96
C SER A 344 -33.80 6.99 -4.40
N SER A 345 -33.82 5.77 -3.88
CA SER A 345 -35.03 5.20 -3.25
C SER A 345 -34.65 4.29 -2.07
N LYS A 346 -35.65 4.05 -1.21
CA LYS A 346 -35.51 3.16 -0.07
C LYS A 346 -35.35 1.69 -0.52
N GLU A 347 -35.97 1.31 -1.63
CA GLU A 347 -35.90 -0.02 -2.24
C GLU A 347 -34.46 -0.35 -2.66
N ILE A 348 -33.73 0.60 -3.24
CA ILE A 348 -32.33 0.44 -3.58
C ILE A 348 -31.48 0.34 -2.32
N LEU A 349 -31.66 1.26 -1.38
CA LEU A 349 -30.85 1.36 -0.16
C LEU A 349 -30.94 0.10 0.70
N GLU A 350 -32.16 -0.41 0.92
CA GLU A 350 -32.49 -1.55 1.78
C GLU A 350 -32.48 -2.89 1.02
N SER A 351 -32.18 -2.88 -0.29
CA SER A 351 -32.12 -4.09 -1.12
C SER A 351 -31.19 -5.13 -0.50
N LYS A 352 -31.64 -6.37 -0.42
CA LYS A 352 -30.83 -7.50 0.06
C LYS A 352 -30.11 -8.16 -1.12
N ILE A 353 -28.87 -8.56 -0.90
CA ILE A 353 -28.11 -9.40 -1.85
C ILE A 353 -28.43 -10.85 -1.49
N GLY A 354 -29.03 -11.57 -2.42
CA GLY A 354 -29.46 -12.97 -2.24
C GLY A 354 -28.27 -13.94 -2.41
N PRO A 355 -28.41 -15.19 -1.93
CA PRO A 355 -27.29 -16.15 -1.93
C PRO A 355 -26.73 -16.52 -3.31
N SER A 356 -27.50 -16.32 -4.39
CA SER A 356 -27.07 -16.61 -5.77
C SER A 356 -26.59 -15.39 -6.53
N GLU A 357 -26.54 -14.23 -5.87
CA GLU A 357 -26.11 -12.97 -6.47
C GLU A 357 -24.61 -12.74 -6.27
N ILE A 358 -24.07 -11.66 -6.80
CA ILE A 358 -22.66 -11.32 -6.69
C ILE A 358 -22.34 -10.89 -5.25
N HIS A 359 -21.46 -11.62 -4.62
CA HIS A 359 -20.86 -11.29 -3.34
C HIS A 359 -19.41 -10.88 -3.55
N LEU A 360 -19.11 -9.62 -3.29
CA LEU A 360 -17.76 -9.11 -3.39
C LEU A 360 -16.97 -9.47 -2.12
N PHE A 361 -15.72 -9.85 -2.27
CA PHE A 361 -14.89 -10.17 -1.12
C PHE A 361 -14.54 -8.90 -0.33
N THR A 362 -14.65 -8.96 0.97
CA THR A 362 -14.23 -7.90 1.90
C THR A 362 -13.47 -8.51 3.08
N CYS A 363 -12.64 -7.72 3.74
CA CYS A 363 -11.97 -8.09 4.98
C CYS A 363 -12.23 -7.01 6.06
N PRO A 364 -13.31 -7.12 6.85
CA PRO A 364 -13.65 -6.10 7.86
C PRO A 364 -12.57 -5.88 8.92
N ALA A 365 -11.63 -6.82 9.07
CA ALA A 365 -10.48 -6.72 9.96
C ALA A 365 -9.29 -5.96 9.36
N ALA A 366 -9.52 -5.19 8.30
CA ALA A 366 -8.61 -4.33 7.56
C ALA A 366 -7.58 -5.06 6.65
N GLU A 367 -6.88 -4.28 5.85
CA GLU A 367 -5.91 -4.72 4.85
C GLU A 367 -4.76 -5.53 5.45
N HIS A 368 -4.29 -5.19 6.66
CA HIS A 368 -3.21 -5.92 7.34
C HIS A 368 -3.60 -7.37 7.62
N ARG A 369 -4.86 -7.61 8.03
CA ARG A 369 -5.37 -8.96 8.22
C ARG A 369 -5.46 -9.71 6.91
N ASN A 370 -6.02 -9.08 5.88
CA ASN A 370 -6.11 -9.67 4.55
C ASN A 370 -4.73 -10.05 4.00
N PHE A 371 -3.74 -9.15 4.13
CA PHE A 371 -2.37 -9.43 3.72
C PHE A 371 -1.79 -10.66 4.41
N LEU A 372 -1.86 -10.73 5.75
CA LEU A 372 -1.33 -11.86 6.52
C LEU A 372 -2.02 -13.19 6.17
N ASP A 373 -3.33 -13.17 5.93
CA ASP A 373 -4.06 -14.35 5.49
C ASP A 373 -3.62 -14.79 4.08
N CYS A 374 -3.38 -13.84 3.18
CA CYS A 374 -2.90 -14.12 1.84
C CYS A 374 -1.45 -14.63 1.83
N VAL A 375 -0.57 -14.10 2.67
CA VAL A 375 0.80 -14.64 2.86
C VAL A 375 0.75 -16.12 3.24
N LYS A 376 -0.12 -16.51 4.18
CA LYS A 376 -0.28 -17.91 4.61
C LYS A 376 -0.88 -18.82 3.55
N THR A 377 -1.86 -18.31 2.81
CA THR A 377 -2.62 -19.10 1.83
C THR A 377 -2.04 -19.04 0.42
N ARG A 378 -1.08 -18.15 0.18
CA ARG A 378 -0.50 -17.83 -1.14
C ARG A 378 -1.54 -17.42 -2.17
N ARG A 379 -2.62 -16.78 -1.72
CA ARG A 379 -3.67 -16.21 -2.59
C ARG A 379 -3.43 -14.73 -2.80
N ASP A 380 -3.98 -14.19 -3.89
CA ASP A 380 -3.99 -12.73 -4.10
C ASP A 380 -4.78 -12.04 -2.99
N PRO A 381 -4.27 -10.92 -2.44
CA PRO A 381 -5.06 -10.06 -1.55
C PRO A 381 -6.18 -9.36 -2.32
N TYR A 382 -7.09 -8.75 -1.61
CA TYR A 382 -8.25 -8.08 -2.23
C TYR A 382 -7.86 -6.88 -3.12
N PHE A 383 -6.68 -6.30 -2.89
CA PHE A 383 -6.15 -5.21 -3.71
C PHE A 383 -4.72 -5.53 -4.18
N PRO A 384 -4.57 -6.48 -5.13
CA PRO A 384 -3.27 -6.95 -5.60
C PRO A 384 -2.58 -5.92 -6.50
N ALA A 385 -1.29 -6.14 -6.80
CA ALA A 385 -0.46 -5.22 -7.57
C ALA A 385 -1.06 -4.82 -8.93
N GLU A 386 -1.66 -5.75 -9.68
CA GLU A 386 -2.29 -5.44 -10.98
C GLU A 386 -3.46 -4.46 -10.80
N VAL A 387 -4.32 -4.68 -9.81
CA VAL A 387 -5.45 -3.77 -9.55
C VAL A 387 -4.96 -2.42 -9.07
N GLY A 388 -3.98 -2.38 -8.16
CA GLY A 388 -3.35 -1.15 -7.69
C GLY A 388 -2.72 -0.34 -8.83
N HIS A 389 -2.03 -1.02 -9.74
CA HIS A 389 -1.48 -0.41 -10.94
C HIS A 389 -2.58 0.21 -11.85
N ARG A 390 -3.67 -0.53 -12.11
CA ARG A 390 -4.79 -0.02 -12.93
C ARG A 390 -5.44 1.20 -12.31
N VAL A 391 -5.64 1.19 -11.02
CA VAL A 391 -6.19 2.32 -10.27
C VAL A 391 -5.27 3.55 -10.31
N ALA A 392 -3.96 3.38 -10.06
CA ALA A 392 -2.98 4.45 -10.17
C ALA A 392 -2.90 5.01 -11.60
N THR A 393 -3.01 4.16 -12.62
CA THR A 393 -3.00 4.55 -14.03
C THR A 393 -4.10 5.55 -14.36
N ILE A 394 -5.30 5.44 -13.78
CA ILE A 394 -6.39 6.42 -13.98
C ILE A 394 -5.91 7.83 -13.58
N SER A 395 -5.24 7.94 -12.44
CA SER A 395 -4.69 9.21 -11.98
C SER A 395 -3.59 9.74 -12.89
N HIS A 396 -2.69 8.86 -13.34
CA HIS A 396 -1.57 9.26 -14.21
C HIS A 396 -2.04 9.77 -15.55
N ILE A 397 -2.97 9.07 -16.23
CA ILE A 397 -3.50 9.53 -17.51
C ILE A 397 -4.32 10.82 -17.35
N GLY A 398 -4.95 11.02 -16.19
CA GLY A 398 -5.62 12.28 -15.84
C GLY A 398 -4.65 13.45 -15.72
N ASN A 399 -3.56 13.28 -14.97
CA ASN A 399 -2.51 14.28 -14.84
C ASN A 399 -1.88 14.60 -16.20
N ILE A 400 -1.63 13.59 -17.06
CA ILE A 400 -1.12 13.80 -18.42
C ILE A 400 -2.11 14.58 -19.29
N ALA A 401 -3.41 14.28 -19.20
CA ALA A 401 -4.44 15.00 -19.96
C ALA A 401 -4.52 16.47 -19.57
N MET A 402 -4.43 16.78 -18.27
CA MET A 402 -4.39 18.16 -17.76
C MET A 402 -3.11 18.89 -18.19
N GLU A 403 -1.96 18.19 -18.15
CA GLU A 403 -0.67 18.74 -18.58
C GLU A 403 -0.69 19.17 -20.04
N LEU A 404 -1.26 18.34 -20.91
CA LEU A 404 -1.29 18.56 -22.34
C LEU A 404 -2.52 19.36 -22.79
N GLY A 405 -3.48 19.59 -21.90
CA GLY A 405 -4.67 20.44 -22.14
C GLY A 405 -5.57 19.95 -23.27
N ARG A 406 -5.62 18.63 -23.53
CA ARG A 406 -6.43 18.06 -24.61
C ARG A 406 -7.02 16.69 -24.26
N LYS A 407 -8.14 16.37 -24.94
CA LYS A 407 -8.74 15.05 -24.88
C LYS A 407 -7.84 14.02 -25.58
N MET A 408 -7.66 12.86 -24.98
CA MET A 408 -6.85 11.78 -25.52
C MET A 408 -7.57 10.43 -25.44
N LYS A 409 -7.22 9.53 -26.35
CA LYS A 409 -7.56 8.12 -26.29
C LYS A 409 -6.50 7.39 -25.47
N TRP A 410 -6.94 6.42 -24.69
CA TRP A 410 -6.09 5.52 -23.94
C TRP A 410 -6.38 4.07 -24.34
N ASP A 411 -5.36 3.30 -24.57
CA ASP A 411 -5.46 1.85 -24.74
C ASP A 411 -5.07 1.16 -23.42
N PRO A 412 -6.05 0.68 -22.62
CA PRO A 412 -5.75 0.05 -21.34
C PRO A 412 -5.08 -1.32 -21.47
N ALA A 413 -5.10 -1.97 -22.64
CA ALA A 413 -4.42 -3.24 -22.86
C ALA A 413 -2.95 -3.04 -23.24
N ALA A 414 -2.68 -2.07 -24.12
CA ALA A 414 -1.32 -1.71 -24.51
C ALA A 414 -0.64 -0.71 -23.55
N GLU A 415 -1.41 -0.11 -22.65
CA GLU A 415 -0.98 0.93 -21.69
C GLU A 415 -0.25 2.08 -22.38
N GLN A 416 -0.90 2.63 -23.41
CA GLN A 416 -0.36 3.75 -24.18
C GLN A 416 -1.46 4.64 -24.72
N PHE A 417 -1.08 5.86 -25.09
CA PHE A 417 -1.90 6.79 -25.86
C PHE A 417 -1.66 6.53 -27.35
N PRO A 418 -2.60 5.92 -28.10
CA PRO A 418 -2.39 5.56 -29.51
C PRO A 418 -2.12 6.79 -30.38
N GLY A 419 -0.96 6.83 -31.05
CA GLY A 419 -0.58 7.95 -31.93
C GLY A 419 -0.07 9.21 -31.23
N GLU A 420 0.02 9.23 -29.90
CA GLU A 420 0.37 10.39 -29.08
C GLU A 420 1.80 10.27 -28.52
N ALA A 421 2.82 10.45 -29.35
CA ALA A 421 4.23 10.28 -28.94
C ALA A 421 4.63 11.21 -27.77
N GLU A 422 4.07 12.42 -27.69
CA GLU A 422 4.30 13.36 -26.61
C GLU A 422 3.71 12.83 -25.28
N ALA A 423 2.46 12.41 -25.27
CA ALA A 423 1.79 11.88 -24.07
C ALA A 423 2.48 10.61 -23.54
N ASN A 424 2.93 9.75 -24.45
CA ASN A 424 3.63 8.51 -24.08
C ASN A 424 4.99 8.74 -23.39
N ARG A 425 5.62 9.92 -23.53
CA ARG A 425 6.84 10.25 -22.77
C ARG A 425 6.59 10.41 -21.27
N TYR A 426 5.37 10.79 -20.88
CA TYR A 426 4.98 10.96 -19.48
C TYR A 426 4.66 9.64 -18.78
N LEU A 427 4.58 8.51 -19.51
CA LEU A 427 4.31 7.19 -18.93
C LEU A 427 5.50 6.66 -18.11
N ALA A 428 6.68 7.26 -18.25
CA ALA A 428 7.90 6.94 -17.54
C ALA A 428 8.62 8.22 -17.14
N ARG A 429 9.60 8.10 -16.23
CA ARG A 429 10.46 9.21 -15.81
C ARG A 429 11.91 8.78 -15.73
N ALA A 430 12.84 9.73 -15.87
CA ALA A 430 14.23 9.53 -15.56
C ALA A 430 14.44 9.44 -14.04
N MET A 431 15.32 8.57 -13.60
CA MET A 431 15.75 8.47 -12.21
C MET A 431 17.15 9.03 -12.02
N ARG A 432 17.41 9.61 -10.85
CA ARG A 432 18.74 10.08 -10.46
C ARG A 432 19.66 8.88 -10.23
N SER A 433 20.86 8.90 -10.82
CA SER A 433 21.88 7.89 -10.54
C SER A 433 22.23 7.84 -9.04
N PRO A 434 22.46 6.64 -8.45
CA PRO A 434 22.58 5.32 -9.10
C PRO A 434 21.27 4.55 -9.24
N TRP A 435 20.12 5.16 -8.98
CA TRP A 435 18.82 4.51 -8.91
C TRP A 435 18.27 4.20 -10.31
N HIS A 436 17.71 3.00 -10.47
CA HIS A 436 17.03 2.55 -11.69
C HIS A 436 16.06 1.39 -11.34
N LEU A 437 15.01 1.22 -12.15
CA LEU A 437 14.01 0.15 -12.02
C LEU A 437 14.53 -1.21 -12.52
#